data_4c5a7b73c964cee831bb99d4f362b890
#
_entry.id   4c5a7b73c964cee831bb99d4f362b890
#
_cell.length_a   1.000
_cell.length_b   1.000
_cell.length_c   1.000
_cell.angle_alpha   90.00
_cell.angle_beta   90.00
_cell.angle_gamma   90.00
#
_symmetry.space_group_name_H-M   'P 1'
#
loop_
_entity.id
_entity.type
_entity.pdbx_description
1 polymer ?
#
loop_
_entity_poly.entity_id
_entity_poly.type
_entity_poly.pdbx_seq_one_letter_code
_entity_poly.pdbx_strand_id
1 'polypeptide(L)'
;MPHPYVLLSAAVSLDGRLDDTGPERLLLSGPADFDRVDEVRAESDAILVGAGTLRADNPRLLVNSAERRAARVAAGRPEYPLKVTVSGTGDLDPAANFWSTGGEKIVYTSDEGAPVAAEALYGLGVDVVPVGADLDWRAVLTHLHDVRGVRRLMVEGGGRVHTQLLQQGLADELQLALAPLVVGQPHAPTLFGPGEYPGGPRNRLRLIETRPVGDVVLMRYVPTAPGTGPVPSAADRRWLRLACELAADCPPSRTAFSVGAVVVAADGTELARGYSRESDPVSHAEEAALAKIEPGDPRLRDATVYSSLEPCARRASRPAPCARLILDAGVRRVVTAWREPDTFVAAADGNGLLAAEGADVLVLPEYEDAAKAPNRHLG
;
A
#
# COMPACT_ATOMS: atom_id res chain seq x y z
N MET A 1 -15.17 5.40 1.07
CA MET A 1 -15.20 4.84 -0.29
C MET A 1 -13.89 4.10 -0.48
N PRO A 2 -13.87 2.94 -1.14
CA PRO A 2 -12.62 2.26 -1.42
C PRO A 2 -11.73 3.13 -2.30
N HIS A 3 -10.44 3.19 -1.98
CA HIS A 3 -9.41 3.89 -2.75
C HIS A 3 -8.12 3.08 -2.73
N PRO A 4 -7.16 3.31 -3.66
CA PRO A 4 -5.88 2.64 -3.63
C PRO A 4 -5.14 2.95 -2.33
N TYR A 5 -4.25 2.05 -1.91
CA TYR A 5 -3.22 2.40 -0.93
C TYR A 5 -2.31 3.47 -1.51
N VAL A 6 -2.27 4.65 -0.90
CA VAL A 6 -1.54 5.83 -1.40
C VAL A 6 -0.24 6.01 -0.63
N LEU A 7 0.86 5.75 -1.31
CA LEU A 7 2.21 5.94 -0.82
C LEU A 7 2.82 7.23 -1.37
N LEU A 8 3.12 8.18 -0.52
CA LEU A 8 3.93 9.35 -0.86
C LEU A 8 5.42 9.01 -0.74
N SER A 9 6.20 9.22 -1.79
CA SER A 9 7.64 8.95 -1.82
C SER A 9 8.41 10.21 -2.23
N ALA A 10 9.36 10.63 -1.40
CA ALA A 10 10.19 11.79 -1.69
C ALA A 10 11.60 11.64 -1.11
N ALA A 11 12.58 12.26 -1.77
CA ALA A 11 13.87 12.57 -1.19
C ALA A 11 13.91 14.06 -0.83
N VAL A 12 14.51 14.41 0.30
CA VAL A 12 14.65 15.78 0.76
C VAL A 12 16.02 16.03 1.41
N SER A 13 16.47 17.27 1.38
CA SER A 13 17.61 17.74 2.18
C SER A 13 17.28 17.76 3.68
N LEU A 14 18.29 17.94 4.54
CA LEU A 14 18.11 18.06 5.99
C LEU A 14 17.18 19.22 6.40
N ASP A 15 17.08 20.26 5.60
CA ASP A 15 16.17 21.39 5.78
C ASP A 15 14.85 21.27 4.98
N GLY A 16 14.50 20.05 4.50
CA GLY A 16 13.21 19.70 3.92
C GLY A 16 12.96 20.22 2.50
N ARG A 17 14.02 20.42 1.71
CA ARG A 17 13.91 20.87 0.32
C ARG A 17 13.89 19.70 -0.63
N LEU A 18 13.07 19.80 -1.69
CA LEU A 18 12.98 18.83 -2.79
C LEU A 18 14.03 19.08 -3.88
N ASP A 19 14.51 20.32 -3.97
CA ASP A 19 15.48 20.78 -4.96
C ASP A 19 16.12 22.09 -4.46
N ASP A 20 17.07 22.63 -5.19
CA ASP A 20 17.57 24.00 -5.00
C ASP A 20 16.87 24.98 -5.99
N THR A 21 17.38 26.20 -6.12
CA THR A 21 16.91 27.20 -7.10
C THR A 21 17.77 27.25 -8.36
N GLY A 22 18.68 26.30 -8.53
CA GLY A 22 19.55 26.19 -9.68
C GLY A 22 18.82 25.73 -10.94
N PRO A 23 19.45 25.85 -12.11
CA PRO A 23 18.88 25.38 -13.38
C PRO A 23 18.98 23.86 -13.56
N GLU A 24 19.85 23.20 -12.83
CA GLU A 24 20.06 21.76 -12.90
C GLU A 24 19.43 21.09 -11.68
N ARG A 25 18.77 19.96 -11.91
CA ARG A 25 18.15 19.18 -10.84
C ARG A 25 19.17 18.73 -9.79
N LEU A 26 18.90 19.04 -8.52
CA LEU A 26 19.69 18.57 -7.39
C LEU A 26 19.48 17.06 -7.16
N LEU A 27 20.58 16.31 -7.14
CA LEU A 27 20.54 14.89 -6.80
C LEU A 27 20.58 14.71 -5.28
N LEU A 28 19.43 14.39 -4.71
CA LEU A 28 19.26 14.15 -3.26
C LEU A 28 19.51 12.70 -2.86
N SER A 29 19.51 11.77 -3.83
CA SER A 29 19.64 10.33 -3.57
C SER A 29 20.76 9.73 -4.41
N GLY A 30 21.41 8.68 -3.86
CA GLY A 30 22.41 7.89 -4.54
C GLY A 30 21.84 6.62 -5.20
N PRO A 31 22.73 5.79 -5.84
CA PRO A 31 22.30 4.59 -6.58
C PRO A 31 21.51 3.59 -5.73
N ALA A 32 21.82 3.44 -4.44
CA ALA A 32 21.12 2.53 -3.54
C ALA A 32 19.67 2.96 -3.31
N ASP A 33 19.40 4.27 -3.19
CA ASP A 33 18.04 4.76 -3.03
C ASP A 33 17.28 4.73 -4.37
N PHE A 34 17.93 4.97 -5.50
CA PHE A 34 17.32 4.78 -6.81
C PHE A 34 16.90 3.32 -7.05
N ASP A 35 17.69 2.35 -6.60
CA ASP A 35 17.32 0.94 -6.69
C ASP A 35 16.11 0.62 -5.79
N ARG A 36 16.06 1.16 -4.58
CA ARG A 36 14.88 1.08 -3.69
C ARG A 36 13.63 1.70 -4.33
N VAL A 37 13.76 2.90 -4.92
CA VAL A 37 12.64 3.55 -5.63
C VAL A 37 12.14 2.69 -6.78
N ASP A 38 13.06 2.08 -7.55
CA ASP A 38 12.73 1.17 -8.64
C ASP A 38 11.97 -0.08 -8.14
N GLU A 39 12.35 -0.61 -6.95
CA GLU A 39 11.62 -1.70 -6.28
C GLU A 39 10.19 -1.29 -5.91
N VAL A 40 10.01 -0.12 -5.28
CA VAL A 40 8.67 0.39 -4.90
C VAL A 40 7.81 0.66 -6.13
N ARG A 41 8.41 1.18 -7.22
CA ARG A 41 7.72 1.30 -8.52
C ARG A 41 7.25 -0.05 -9.04
N ALA A 42 8.11 -1.06 -8.97
CA ALA A 42 7.77 -2.41 -9.42
C ALA A 42 6.64 -3.05 -8.59
N GLU A 43 6.52 -2.72 -7.32
CA GLU A 43 5.43 -3.17 -6.45
C GLU A 43 4.10 -2.43 -6.69
N SER A 44 4.14 -1.22 -7.26
CA SER A 44 2.97 -0.36 -7.45
C SER A 44 2.20 -0.70 -8.73
N ASP A 45 0.88 -0.46 -8.70
CA ASP A 45 0.02 -0.62 -9.90
C ASP A 45 0.04 0.65 -10.73
N ALA A 46 0.19 1.80 -10.07
CA ALA A 46 0.30 3.10 -10.71
C ALA A 46 1.37 3.97 -10.05
N ILE A 47 1.96 4.87 -10.85
CA ILE A 47 2.91 5.89 -10.39
C ILE A 47 2.36 7.25 -10.80
N LEU A 48 2.25 8.17 -9.84
CA LEU A 48 1.70 9.51 -10.04
C LEU A 48 2.73 10.61 -9.81
N VAL A 49 2.77 11.57 -10.72
CA VAL A 49 3.47 12.86 -10.54
C VAL A 49 2.58 14.01 -10.98
N GLY A 50 2.76 15.17 -10.37
CA GLY A 50 2.09 16.40 -10.82
C GLY A 50 2.72 16.98 -12.09
N ALA A 51 1.93 17.73 -12.88
CA ALA A 51 2.40 18.41 -14.09
C ALA A 51 3.59 19.35 -13.82
N GLY A 52 3.69 19.94 -12.62
CA GLY A 52 4.87 20.72 -12.22
C GLY A 52 6.16 19.91 -12.24
N THR A 53 6.13 18.68 -11.75
CA THR A 53 7.26 17.75 -11.78
C THR A 53 7.60 17.30 -13.20
N LEU A 54 6.57 17.10 -14.06
CA LEU A 54 6.81 16.80 -15.48
C LEU A 54 7.59 17.94 -16.16
N ARG A 55 7.22 19.19 -15.90
CA ARG A 55 7.91 20.36 -16.48
C ARG A 55 9.33 20.58 -15.94
N ALA A 56 9.52 20.33 -14.63
CA ALA A 56 10.82 20.55 -14.00
C ALA A 56 11.83 19.44 -14.33
N ASP A 57 11.41 18.17 -14.19
CA ASP A 57 12.30 17.02 -14.18
C ASP A 57 12.26 16.20 -15.49
N ASN A 58 11.23 16.38 -16.31
CA ASN A 58 10.97 15.60 -17.53
C ASN A 58 11.19 14.08 -17.33
N PRO A 59 10.58 13.46 -16.31
CA PRO A 59 10.88 12.10 -15.89
C PRO A 59 10.27 11.06 -16.83
N ARG A 60 10.97 9.94 -17.02
CA ARG A 60 10.42 8.79 -17.75
C ARG A 60 9.46 7.93 -16.91
N LEU A 61 9.61 7.92 -15.59
CA LEU A 61 8.86 7.10 -14.63
C LEU A 61 8.79 5.62 -15.03
N LEU A 62 9.91 4.96 -15.06
CA LEU A 62 10.02 3.56 -15.45
C LEU A 62 10.44 2.69 -14.27
N VAL A 63 10.06 1.42 -14.32
CA VAL A 63 10.79 0.35 -13.62
C VAL A 63 12.00 0.02 -14.48
N ASN A 64 13.20 0.33 -14.00
CA ASN A 64 14.43 0.20 -14.78
C ASN A 64 14.98 -1.24 -14.76
N SER A 65 14.84 -1.98 -13.65
CA SER A 65 15.28 -3.35 -13.53
C SER A 65 14.49 -4.28 -14.45
N ALA A 66 15.20 -4.95 -15.39
CA ALA A 66 14.60 -5.95 -16.26
C ALA A 66 14.05 -7.16 -15.47
N GLU A 67 14.73 -7.54 -14.38
CA GLU A 67 14.31 -8.62 -13.49
C GLU A 67 12.98 -8.28 -12.82
N ARG A 68 12.84 -7.08 -12.26
CA ARG A 68 11.60 -6.61 -11.63
C ARG A 68 10.45 -6.53 -12.64
N ARG A 69 10.71 -6.08 -13.88
CA ARG A 69 9.69 -6.10 -14.94
C ARG A 69 9.25 -7.52 -15.29
N ALA A 70 10.21 -8.44 -15.45
CA ALA A 70 9.89 -9.85 -15.69
C ALA A 70 9.08 -10.47 -14.55
N ALA A 71 9.40 -10.15 -13.30
CA ALA A 71 8.65 -10.61 -12.13
C ALA A 71 7.20 -10.06 -12.12
N ARG A 72 6.97 -8.82 -12.55
CA ARG A 72 5.63 -8.27 -12.72
C ARG A 72 4.82 -9.07 -13.74
N VAL A 73 5.41 -9.34 -14.91
CA VAL A 73 4.75 -10.12 -15.99
C VAL A 73 4.45 -11.55 -15.51
N ALA A 74 5.39 -12.19 -14.82
CA ALA A 74 5.19 -13.52 -14.25
C ALA A 74 4.07 -13.57 -13.22
N ALA A 75 3.81 -12.45 -12.51
CA ALA A 75 2.70 -12.28 -11.58
C ALA A 75 1.38 -11.84 -12.27
N GLY A 76 1.30 -11.87 -13.61
CA GLY A 76 0.11 -11.46 -14.37
C GLY A 76 -0.15 -9.96 -14.39
N ARG A 77 0.84 -9.12 -14.02
CA ARG A 77 0.74 -7.66 -14.03
C ARG A 77 1.37 -7.09 -15.32
N PRO A 78 0.95 -5.89 -15.76
CA PRO A 78 1.64 -5.20 -16.85
C PRO A 78 3.13 -5.03 -16.56
N GLU A 79 3.98 -5.07 -17.58
CA GLU A 79 5.43 -4.88 -17.46
C GLU A 79 5.78 -3.59 -16.71
N TYR A 80 5.04 -2.52 -16.98
CA TYR A 80 5.19 -1.22 -16.33
C TYR A 80 3.90 -0.84 -15.58
N PRO A 81 3.99 -0.15 -14.45
CA PRO A 81 2.84 0.48 -13.79
C PRO A 81 2.14 1.49 -14.70
N LEU A 82 0.85 1.71 -14.45
CA LEU A 82 0.10 2.82 -15.05
C LEU A 82 0.78 4.15 -14.68
N LYS A 83 1.07 5.00 -15.67
CA LYS A 83 1.64 6.33 -15.44
C LYS A 83 0.53 7.35 -15.33
N VAL A 84 0.52 8.07 -14.22
CA VAL A 84 -0.53 9.03 -13.88
C VAL A 84 0.07 10.42 -13.73
N THR A 85 -0.55 11.41 -14.34
CA THR A 85 -0.27 12.81 -14.03
C THR A 85 -1.54 13.59 -13.75
N VAL A 86 -1.40 14.69 -13.03
CA VAL A 86 -2.49 15.61 -12.70
C VAL A 86 -2.14 17.02 -13.11
N SER A 87 -3.07 17.71 -13.78
CA SER A 87 -2.93 19.09 -14.22
C SER A 87 -4.27 19.80 -14.15
N GLY A 88 -4.41 20.80 -13.28
CA GLY A 88 -5.66 21.59 -13.21
C GLY A 88 -5.98 22.33 -14.51
N THR A 89 -4.96 22.81 -15.23
CA THR A 89 -5.13 23.59 -16.46
C THR A 89 -5.09 22.78 -17.74
N GLY A 90 -4.68 21.51 -17.67
CA GLY A 90 -4.45 20.70 -18.88
C GLY A 90 -3.21 21.08 -19.70
N ASP A 91 -2.46 22.10 -19.29
CA ASP A 91 -1.23 22.53 -19.96
C ASP A 91 -0.09 21.53 -19.73
N LEU A 92 0.14 20.71 -20.75
CA LEU A 92 1.10 19.60 -20.74
C LEU A 92 1.92 19.60 -22.05
N ASP A 93 3.25 19.47 -21.92
CA ASP A 93 4.14 19.38 -23.07
C ASP A 93 4.05 17.97 -23.71
N PRO A 94 3.56 17.84 -24.96
CA PRO A 94 3.47 16.55 -25.65
C PRO A 94 4.84 15.93 -25.97
N ALA A 95 5.93 16.70 -25.93
CA ALA A 95 7.29 16.21 -26.17
C ALA A 95 7.95 15.63 -24.91
N ALA A 96 7.30 15.68 -23.75
CA ALA A 96 7.87 15.18 -22.51
C ALA A 96 8.16 13.67 -22.58
N ASN A 97 9.27 13.25 -21.96
CA ASN A 97 9.71 11.84 -21.88
C ASN A 97 8.67 10.93 -21.22
N PHE A 98 7.78 11.50 -20.43
CA PHE A 98 6.69 10.80 -19.78
C PHE A 98 5.79 10.04 -20.77
N TRP A 99 5.54 10.61 -21.95
CA TRP A 99 4.63 10.04 -22.95
C TRP A 99 5.26 8.95 -23.81
N SER A 100 6.55 9.04 -24.09
CA SER A 100 7.23 8.23 -25.11
C SER A 100 7.49 6.78 -24.72
N THR A 101 7.52 6.44 -23.43
CA THR A 101 7.96 5.13 -22.94
C THR A 101 7.09 4.60 -21.80
N GLY A 102 7.21 3.29 -21.52
CA GLY A 102 6.56 2.63 -20.40
C GLY A 102 5.11 2.26 -20.67
N GLY A 103 4.37 2.01 -19.59
CA GLY A 103 2.98 1.52 -19.60
C GLY A 103 1.95 2.53 -20.11
N GLU A 104 0.68 2.20 -19.90
CA GLU A 104 -0.45 3.09 -20.16
C GLU A 104 -0.29 4.43 -19.43
N LYS A 105 -0.91 5.47 -19.97
CA LYS A 105 -0.84 6.83 -19.42
C LYS A 105 -2.23 7.40 -19.23
N ILE A 106 -2.43 8.10 -18.11
CA ILE A 106 -3.66 8.79 -17.81
C ILE A 106 -3.39 10.18 -17.22
N VAL A 107 -4.17 11.13 -17.64
CA VAL A 107 -4.17 12.52 -17.14
C VAL A 107 -5.48 12.76 -16.41
N TYR A 108 -5.42 13.17 -15.16
CA TYR A 108 -6.57 13.74 -14.47
C TYR A 108 -6.46 15.26 -14.49
N THR A 109 -7.57 15.91 -14.80
CA THR A 109 -7.59 17.37 -14.98
C THR A 109 -8.93 17.96 -14.51
N SER A 110 -9.01 19.29 -14.40
CA SER A 110 -10.30 19.94 -14.23
C SER A 110 -11.17 19.84 -15.49
N ASP A 111 -12.45 20.12 -15.36
CA ASP A 111 -13.36 20.14 -16.51
C ASP A 111 -12.91 21.15 -17.59
N GLU A 112 -12.35 22.30 -17.17
CA GLU A 112 -11.81 23.32 -18.08
C GLU A 112 -10.46 22.88 -18.72
N GLY A 113 -9.64 22.12 -17.99
CA GLY A 113 -8.37 21.63 -18.47
C GLY A 113 -8.47 20.44 -19.43
N ALA A 114 -9.62 19.72 -19.42
CA ALA A 114 -9.78 18.51 -20.22
C ALA A 114 -9.63 18.73 -21.74
N PRO A 115 -10.29 19.72 -22.37
CA PRO A 115 -10.11 19.98 -23.79
C PRO A 115 -8.66 20.39 -24.13
N VAL A 116 -8.00 21.17 -23.26
CA VAL A 116 -6.61 21.60 -23.44
C VAL A 116 -5.66 20.40 -23.45
N ALA A 117 -5.81 19.50 -22.46
CA ALA A 117 -4.99 18.30 -22.36
C ALA A 117 -5.27 17.33 -23.53
N ALA A 118 -6.55 17.18 -23.92
CA ALA A 118 -6.92 16.29 -25.03
C ALA A 118 -6.36 16.77 -26.38
N GLU A 119 -6.34 18.08 -26.63
CA GLU A 119 -5.72 18.67 -27.82
C GLU A 119 -4.20 18.50 -27.80
N ALA A 120 -3.55 18.86 -26.70
CA ALA A 120 -2.09 18.79 -26.56
C ALA A 120 -1.55 17.35 -26.70
N LEU A 121 -2.29 16.35 -26.20
CA LEU A 121 -1.85 14.95 -26.18
C LEU A 121 -2.51 14.10 -27.27
N TYR A 122 -3.14 14.75 -28.25
CA TYR A 122 -3.79 14.04 -29.36
C TYR A 122 -2.83 13.10 -30.09
N GLY A 123 -3.25 11.86 -30.29
CA GLY A 123 -2.45 10.83 -30.97
C GLY A 123 -1.40 10.13 -30.12
N LEU A 124 -1.20 10.50 -28.85
CA LEU A 124 -0.23 9.87 -27.96
C LEU A 124 -0.79 8.65 -27.18
N GLY A 125 -2.06 8.29 -27.38
CA GLY A 125 -2.68 7.16 -26.69
C GLY A 125 -2.80 7.39 -25.18
N VAL A 126 -3.09 8.62 -24.77
CA VAL A 126 -3.25 9.04 -23.38
C VAL A 126 -4.72 9.21 -23.05
N ASP A 127 -5.17 8.62 -21.95
CA ASP A 127 -6.51 8.85 -21.45
C ASP A 127 -6.59 10.18 -20.68
N VAL A 128 -7.49 11.07 -21.05
CA VAL A 128 -7.74 12.33 -20.35
C VAL A 128 -9.08 12.25 -19.62
N VAL A 129 -9.06 12.37 -18.30
CA VAL A 129 -10.21 12.20 -17.44
C VAL A 129 -10.47 13.48 -16.64
N PRO A 130 -11.57 14.20 -16.89
CA PRO A 130 -11.98 15.31 -16.05
C PRO A 130 -12.51 14.81 -14.70
N VAL A 131 -12.18 15.53 -13.63
CA VAL A 131 -12.54 15.18 -12.25
C VAL A 131 -13.11 16.39 -11.48
N GLY A 132 -14.00 17.11 -12.14
CA GLY A 132 -14.72 18.28 -11.60
C GLY A 132 -14.08 19.63 -11.93
N ALA A 133 -14.74 20.69 -11.54
CA ALA A 133 -14.29 22.06 -11.80
C ALA A 133 -12.90 22.35 -11.18
N ASP A 134 -12.72 21.95 -9.92
CA ASP A 134 -11.43 21.85 -9.26
C ASP A 134 -11.00 20.39 -9.25
N LEU A 135 -9.71 20.10 -9.35
CA LEU A 135 -9.18 18.75 -9.35
C LEU A 135 -9.53 18.02 -8.03
N ASP A 136 -10.54 17.15 -8.07
CA ASP A 136 -11.01 16.37 -6.92
C ASP A 136 -10.17 15.10 -6.73
N TRP A 137 -9.34 15.08 -5.71
CA TRP A 137 -8.49 13.93 -5.38
C TRP A 137 -9.29 12.66 -5.02
N ARG A 138 -10.47 12.80 -4.42
CA ARG A 138 -11.32 11.63 -4.12
C ARG A 138 -11.86 11.02 -5.39
N ALA A 139 -12.27 11.83 -6.36
CA ALA A 139 -12.69 11.37 -7.68
C ALA A 139 -11.52 10.70 -8.43
N VAL A 140 -10.31 11.28 -8.39
CA VAL A 140 -9.09 10.66 -8.95
C VAL A 140 -8.85 9.27 -8.36
N LEU A 141 -8.82 9.16 -7.03
CA LEU A 141 -8.51 7.89 -6.35
C LEU A 141 -9.62 6.85 -6.57
N THR A 142 -10.89 7.26 -6.56
CA THR A 142 -12.02 6.37 -6.85
C THR A 142 -11.93 5.84 -8.28
N HIS A 143 -11.67 6.69 -9.27
CA HIS A 143 -11.52 6.25 -10.66
C HIS A 143 -10.33 5.31 -10.84
N LEU A 144 -9.17 5.60 -10.22
CA LEU A 144 -8.01 4.71 -10.23
C LEU A 144 -8.35 3.33 -9.64
N HIS A 145 -9.08 3.30 -8.53
CA HIS A 145 -9.45 2.05 -7.87
C HIS A 145 -10.52 1.27 -8.64
N ASP A 146 -11.65 1.90 -8.94
CA ASP A 146 -12.86 1.20 -9.42
C ASP A 146 -12.82 0.94 -10.93
N VAL A 147 -12.22 1.86 -11.71
CA VAL A 147 -12.19 1.75 -13.18
C VAL A 147 -10.86 1.19 -13.68
N ARG A 148 -9.74 1.58 -13.06
CA ARG A 148 -8.41 1.15 -13.50
C ARG A 148 -7.86 -0.02 -12.71
N GLY A 149 -8.54 -0.48 -11.67
CA GLY A 149 -8.12 -1.62 -10.84
C GLY A 149 -6.86 -1.37 -10.01
N VAL A 150 -6.48 -0.10 -9.80
CA VAL A 150 -5.28 0.26 -9.03
C VAL A 150 -5.52 -0.01 -7.55
N ARG A 151 -4.70 -0.85 -6.95
CA ARG A 151 -4.72 -1.15 -5.51
C ARG A 151 -3.61 -0.44 -4.74
N ARG A 152 -2.48 -0.18 -5.39
CA ARG A 152 -1.33 0.51 -4.80
C ARG A 152 -0.87 1.62 -5.74
N LEU A 153 -0.93 2.86 -5.26
CA LEU A 153 -0.52 4.07 -5.95
C LEU A 153 0.75 4.62 -5.29
N MET A 154 1.84 4.74 -6.04
CA MET A 154 3.02 5.48 -5.63
C MET A 154 2.94 6.91 -6.17
N VAL A 155 3.10 7.90 -5.28
CA VAL A 155 3.14 9.32 -5.63
C VAL A 155 4.57 9.81 -5.44
N GLU A 156 5.23 10.18 -6.53
CA GLU A 156 6.65 10.54 -6.51
C GLU A 156 6.94 12.04 -6.57
N GLY A 157 5.91 12.85 -6.68
CA GLY A 157 6.21 14.25 -6.68
C GLY A 157 5.08 15.16 -7.20
N GLY A 158 5.39 16.28 -7.04
CA GLY A 158 5.48 17.59 -6.67
C GLY A 158 4.98 17.92 -5.26
N GLY A 159 5.59 18.90 -4.63
CA GLY A 159 5.22 19.33 -3.29
C GLY A 159 3.74 19.69 -3.13
N ARG A 160 3.09 20.23 -4.18
CA ARG A 160 1.64 20.49 -4.17
C ARG A 160 0.81 19.21 -4.08
N VAL A 161 1.18 18.18 -4.81
CA VAL A 161 0.47 16.90 -4.81
C VAL A 161 0.60 16.23 -3.45
N HIS A 162 1.82 16.15 -2.91
CA HIS A 162 2.08 15.62 -1.57
C HIS A 162 1.31 16.40 -0.50
N THR A 163 1.32 17.75 -0.58
CA THR A 163 0.57 18.64 0.30
C THR A 163 -0.91 18.31 0.31
N GLN A 164 -1.55 18.28 -0.87
CA GLN A 164 -2.99 18.11 -1.01
C GLN A 164 -3.45 16.72 -0.55
N LEU A 165 -2.73 15.66 -0.92
CA LEU A 165 -3.07 14.31 -0.51
C LEU A 165 -2.94 14.13 1.01
N LEU A 166 -1.86 14.64 1.61
CA LEU A 166 -1.66 14.53 3.05
C LEU A 166 -2.66 15.39 3.83
N GLN A 167 -2.92 16.64 3.41
CA GLN A 167 -3.89 17.53 4.06
C GLN A 167 -5.31 16.96 4.06
N GLN A 168 -5.71 16.30 2.97
CA GLN A 168 -7.03 15.69 2.84
C GLN A 168 -7.15 14.31 3.51
N GLY A 169 -6.07 13.82 4.16
CA GLY A 169 -6.05 12.52 4.80
C GLY A 169 -6.18 11.37 3.80
N LEU A 170 -5.67 11.55 2.58
CA LEU A 170 -5.74 10.57 1.49
C LEU A 170 -4.41 9.83 1.27
N ALA A 171 -3.41 10.08 2.11
CA ALA A 171 -2.14 9.38 2.10
C ALA A 171 -2.11 8.34 3.23
N ASP A 172 -1.77 7.10 2.90
CA ASP A 172 -1.64 6.00 3.85
C ASP A 172 -0.22 5.85 4.38
N GLU A 173 0.78 6.25 3.60
CA GLU A 173 2.19 6.14 3.94
C GLU A 173 2.99 7.32 3.38
N LEU A 174 3.99 7.77 4.14
CA LEU A 174 5.05 8.66 3.68
C LEU A 174 6.39 7.94 3.79
N GLN A 175 7.07 7.75 2.67
CA GLN A 175 8.47 7.34 2.58
C GLN A 175 9.34 8.55 2.29
N LEU A 176 10.25 8.84 3.20
CA LEU A 176 11.13 10.00 3.14
C LEU A 176 12.59 9.56 3.16
N ALA A 177 13.31 9.78 2.07
CA ALA A 177 14.75 9.64 2.01
C ALA A 177 15.39 10.98 2.39
N LEU A 178 16.07 11.03 3.54
CA LEU A 178 16.73 12.23 4.05
C LEU A 178 18.19 12.25 3.58
N ALA A 179 18.49 13.18 2.67
CA ALA A 179 19.82 13.37 2.13
C ALA A 179 20.75 14.13 3.09
N PRO A 180 22.06 13.83 3.16
CA PRO A 180 23.00 14.43 4.10
C PRO A 180 23.51 15.80 3.62
N LEU A 181 22.60 16.69 3.22
CA LEU A 181 22.91 18.04 2.75
C LEU A 181 21.87 19.06 3.18
N VAL A 182 22.24 20.33 3.19
CA VAL A 182 21.39 21.48 3.48
C VAL A 182 21.37 22.37 2.25
N VAL A 183 20.18 22.70 1.74
CA VAL A 183 20.00 23.62 0.62
C VAL A 183 20.10 25.08 1.09
N GLY A 184 19.45 25.43 2.19
CA GLY A 184 19.55 26.76 2.82
C GLY A 184 18.95 27.92 2.01
N GLN A 185 18.22 27.64 0.93
CA GLN A 185 17.66 28.67 0.05
C GLN A 185 16.18 28.93 0.37
N PRO A 186 15.76 30.19 0.67
CA PRO A 186 14.39 30.47 1.11
C PRO A 186 13.31 30.08 0.10
N HIS A 187 13.61 30.20 -1.20
CA HIS A 187 12.66 29.95 -2.29
C HIS A 187 12.77 28.56 -2.92
N ALA A 188 13.68 27.72 -2.40
CA ALA A 188 13.78 26.33 -2.85
C ALA A 188 12.49 25.55 -2.53
N PRO A 189 12.05 24.65 -3.43
CA PRO A 189 10.81 23.93 -3.26
C PRO A 189 10.82 23.05 -1.99
N THR A 190 9.73 23.12 -1.22
CA THR A 190 9.53 22.32 0.00
C THR A 190 8.69 21.08 -0.28
N LEU A 191 8.90 20.05 0.54
CA LEU A 191 8.09 18.82 0.46
C LEU A 191 6.60 19.10 0.71
N PHE A 192 6.30 19.91 1.74
CA PHE A 192 4.95 20.31 2.07
C PHE A 192 4.82 21.83 2.09
N GLY A 193 3.71 22.33 1.57
CA GLY A 193 3.31 23.72 1.66
C GLY A 193 2.69 24.07 3.03
N PRO A 194 2.34 25.32 3.27
CA PRO A 194 1.63 25.73 4.48
C PRO A 194 0.23 25.12 4.52
N GLY A 195 -0.25 24.78 5.74
CA GLY A 195 -1.58 24.24 5.96
C GLY A 195 -1.69 23.41 7.22
N GLU A 196 -2.88 22.85 7.45
CA GLU A 196 -3.13 21.90 8.53
C GLU A 196 -2.97 20.48 8.00
N TYR A 197 -2.37 19.61 8.81
CA TYR A 197 -2.06 18.25 8.42
C TYR A 197 -2.53 17.23 9.47
N PRO A 198 -2.95 16.03 9.05
CA PRO A 198 -3.20 14.92 9.97
C PRO A 198 -2.00 14.60 10.87
N GLY A 199 -0.77 14.80 10.35
CA GLY A 199 0.48 14.64 11.09
C GLY A 199 0.98 15.91 11.78
N GLY A 200 0.10 16.86 12.12
CA GLY A 200 0.46 18.12 12.74
C GLY A 200 0.92 18.02 14.20
N PRO A 201 1.22 19.16 14.86
CA PRO A 201 1.85 19.18 16.19
C PRO A 201 1.08 18.43 17.29
N ARG A 202 -0.25 18.31 17.13
CA ARG A 202 -1.13 17.65 18.11
C ARG A 202 -1.46 16.20 17.77
N ASN A 203 -1.18 15.76 16.55
CA ASN A 203 -1.46 14.41 16.06
C ASN A 203 -0.30 13.96 15.16
N ARG A 204 0.76 13.43 15.78
CA ARG A 204 2.00 13.08 15.09
C ARG A 204 1.82 11.90 14.13
N LEU A 205 2.55 11.91 13.02
CA LEU A 205 2.76 10.70 12.23
C LEU A 205 3.50 9.66 13.08
N ARG A 206 3.17 8.39 12.91
CA ARG A 206 3.86 7.29 13.56
C ARG A 206 5.03 6.81 12.67
N LEU A 207 6.23 6.84 13.21
CA LEU A 207 7.40 6.24 12.58
C LEU A 207 7.27 4.71 12.65
N ILE A 208 7.39 4.04 11.52
CA ILE A 208 7.29 2.57 11.41
C ILE A 208 8.59 1.92 10.97
N GLU A 209 9.47 2.66 10.31
CA GLU A 209 10.79 2.18 9.89
C GLU A 209 11.77 3.34 9.79
N THR A 210 13.02 3.09 10.17
CA THR A 210 14.18 3.93 9.85
C THR A 210 15.37 3.05 9.56
N ARG A 211 16.06 3.31 8.43
CA ARG A 211 17.28 2.59 8.07
C ARG A 211 18.15 3.41 7.12
N PRO A 212 19.47 3.20 7.12
CA PRO A 212 20.35 3.75 6.09
C PRO A 212 20.12 3.06 4.74
N VAL A 213 20.19 3.84 3.66
CA VAL A 213 20.14 3.37 2.27
C VAL A 213 21.21 4.12 1.49
N GLY A 214 22.40 3.53 1.34
CA GLY A 214 23.56 4.25 0.82
C GLY A 214 23.94 5.39 1.75
N ASP A 215 23.88 6.61 1.24
CA ASP A 215 24.20 7.84 1.96
C ASP A 215 22.97 8.57 2.54
N VAL A 216 21.75 8.08 2.29
CA VAL A 216 20.52 8.66 2.84
C VAL A 216 19.97 7.85 4.00
N VAL A 217 19.13 8.46 4.83
CA VAL A 217 18.31 7.76 5.83
C VAL A 217 16.89 7.66 5.31
N LEU A 218 16.42 6.44 5.08
CA LEU A 218 15.00 6.18 4.79
C LEU A 218 14.22 6.20 6.09
N MET A 219 13.16 7.01 6.12
CA MET A 219 12.14 7.03 7.17
C MET A 219 10.78 6.72 6.56
N ARG A 220 10.00 5.86 7.23
CA ARG A 220 8.63 5.57 6.83
C ARG A 220 7.68 5.95 7.95
N TYR A 221 6.67 6.72 7.59
CA TYR A 221 5.67 7.24 8.50
C TYR A 221 4.27 6.89 8.03
N VAL A 222 3.35 6.77 8.98
CA VAL A 222 1.92 6.63 8.72
C VAL A 222 1.11 7.63 9.51
N PRO A 223 -0.01 8.13 8.98
CA PRO A 223 -0.95 8.93 9.74
C PRO A 223 -1.46 8.18 10.97
N THR A 224 -1.65 8.88 12.08
CA THR A 224 -2.23 8.33 13.33
C THR A 224 -3.73 8.59 13.43
N ALA A 225 -4.41 8.94 12.35
CA ALA A 225 -5.84 9.18 12.35
C ALA A 225 -6.62 7.90 12.73
N PRO A 226 -7.77 8.04 13.41
CA PRO A 226 -8.62 6.89 13.72
C PRO A 226 -9.02 6.13 12.45
N GLY A 227 -8.61 4.87 12.34
CA GLY A 227 -8.92 3.99 11.20
C GLY A 227 -7.75 3.68 10.25
N THR A 228 -6.60 4.33 10.36
CA THR A 228 -5.40 3.88 9.66
C THR A 228 -4.68 2.83 10.51
N GLY A 229 -4.94 1.58 10.23
CA GLY A 229 -4.20 0.45 10.81
C GLY A 229 -2.70 0.47 10.46
N PRO A 230 -1.91 -0.44 11.03
CA PRO A 230 -0.47 -0.55 10.78
C PRO A 230 -0.19 -0.77 9.28
N VAL A 231 0.89 -0.12 8.76
CA VAL A 231 1.25 -0.22 7.35
C VAL A 231 1.89 -1.57 7.03
N PRO A 232 1.50 -2.20 5.90
CA PRO A 232 2.09 -3.46 5.47
C PRO A 232 3.59 -3.33 5.15
N SER A 233 4.42 -4.10 5.81
CA SER A 233 5.83 -4.29 5.47
C SER A 233 6.00 -5.28 4.30
N ALA A 234 7.18 -5.36 3.71
CA ALA A 234 7.51 -6.44 2.76
C ALA A 234 7.38 -7.83 3.40
N ALA A 235 7.70 -7.94 4.69
CA ALA A 235 7.51 -9.17 5.46
C ALA A 235 6.04 -9.54 5.59
N ASP A 236 5.15 -8.56 5.83
CA ASP A 236 3.70 -8.82 5.90
C ASP A 236 3.16 -9.38 4.59
N ARG A 237 3.57 -8.80 3.47
CA ARG A 237 3.18 -9.29 2.15
C ARG A 237 3.68 -10.71 1.89
N ARG A 238 4.92 -11.00 2.26
CA ARG A 238 5.49 -12.35 2.12
C ARG A 238 4.73 -13.38 2.94
N TRP A 239 4.47 -13.08 4.22
CA TRP A 239 3.82 -14.01 5.13
C TRP A 239 2.33 -14.18 4.83
N LEU A 240 1.63 -13.09 4.43
CA LEU A 240 0.23 -13.19 4.03
C LEU A 240 0.06 -13.95 2.72
N ARG A 241 0.98 -13.79 1.77
CA ARG A 241 1.02 -14.62 0.56
C ARG A 241 1.12 -16.11 0.92
N LEU A 242 2.04 -16.47 1.80
CA LEU A 242 2.17 -17.86 2.28
C LEU A 242 0.88 -18.34 2.94
N ALA A 243 0.21 -17.53 3.75
CA ALA A 243 -1.08 -17.88 4.32
C ALA A 243 -2.14 -18.14 3.24
N CYS A 244 -2.19 -17.33 2.17
CA CYS A 244 -3.07 -17.58 1.02
C CYS A 244 -2.72 -18.87 0.26
N GLU A 245 -1.45 -19.19 0.11
CA GLU A 245 -0.97 -20.43 -0.52
C GLU A 245 -1.38 -21.67 0.30
N LEU A 246 -1.23 -21.62 1.63
CA LEU A 246 -1.64 -22.71 2.52
C LEU A 246 -3.16 -23.01 2.48
N ALA A 247 -3.97 -22.02 2.12
CA ALA A 247 -5.40 -22.23 1.94
C ALA A 247 -5.74 -23.24 0.84
N ALA A 248 -4.83 -23.47 -0.12
CA ALA A 248 -5.00 -24.47 -1.17
C ALA A 248 -4.79 -25.90 -0.67
N ASP A 249 -4.11 -26.11 0.46
CA ASP A 249 -3.88 -27.42 1.08
C ASP A 249 -5.08 -27.94 1.87
N CYS A 250 -6.10 -27.08 2.08
CA CYS A 250 -7.28 -27.45 2.84
C CYS A 250 -8.06 -28.59 2.18
N PRO A 251 -8.51 -29.60 2.94
CA PRO A 251 -9.47 -30.57 2.45
C PRO A 251 -10.74 -29.89 1.88
N PRO A 252 -11.32 -30.36 0.76
CA PRO A 252 -12.52 -29.76 0.18
C PRO A 252 -13.70 -29.69 1.14
N SER A 253 -14.45 -28.58 1.12
CA SER A 253 -15.68 -28.41 1.90
C SER A 253 -16.71 -27.59 1.13
N ARG A 254 -17.98 -27.86 1.34
CA ARG A 254 -19.11 -27.06 0.82
C ARG A 254 -19.72 -26.16 1.88
N THR A 255 -19.29 -26.25 3.13
CA THR A 255 -19.89 -25.60 4.29
C THR A 255 -18.89 -24.80 5.13
N ALA A 256 -17.63 -24.71 4.70
CA ALA A 256 -16.58 -24.00 5.40
C ALA A 256 -15.52 -23.47 4.43
N PHE A 257 -15.02 -22.27 4.69
CA PHE A 257 -13.94 -21.67 3.91
C PHE A 257 -12.61 -22.43 4.10
N SER A 258 -11.84 -22.45 3.04
CA SER A 258 -10.44 -22.87 3.03
C SER A 258 -9.58 -21.68 3.38
N VAL A 259 -8.91 -21.74 4.53
CA VAL A 259 -8.11 -20.67 5.11
C VAL A 259 -6.73 -21.21 5.47
N GLY A 260 -5.70 -20.41 5.28
CA GLY A 260 -4.36 -20.69 5.79
C GLY A 260 -3.92 -19.59 6.75
N ALA A 261 -3.13 -19.97 7.75
CA ALA A 261 -2.59 -19.05 8.74
C ALA A 261 -1.11 -19.33 9.04
N VAL A 262 -0.36 -18.26 9.35
CA VAL A 262 1.05 -18.32 9.77
C VAL A 262 1.25 -17.44 10.99
N VAL A 263 1.98 -17.94 11.99
CA VAL A 263 2.36 -17.20 13.19
C VAL A 263 3.87 -16.92 13.11
N VAL A 264 4.25 -15.65 13.20
CA VAL A 264 5.64 -15.21 13.00
C VAL A 264 6.08 -14.34 14.17
N ALA A 265 7.24 -14.64 14.75
CA ALA A 265 7.83 -13.84 15.82
C ALA A 265 8.33 -12.48 15.32
N ALA A 266 8.61 -11.55 16.24
CA ALA A 266 9.08 -10.19 15.92
C ALA A 266 10.42 -10.17 15.14
N ASP A 267 11.25 -11.17 15.30
CA ASP A 267 12.53 -11.33 14.58
C ASP A 267 12.37 -11.90 13.16
N GLY A 268 11.12 -12.17 12.74
CA GLY A 268 10.81 -12.76 11.45
C GLY A 268 10.88 -14.28 11.40
N THR A 269 11.11 -14.96 12.53
CA THR A 269 11.09 -16.43 12.62
C THR A 269 9.66 -16.93 12.55
N GLU A 270 9.37 -17.88 11.65
CA GLU A 270 8.11 -18.59 11.64
C GLU A 270 8.01 -19.50 12.87
N LEU A 271 6.98 -19.28 13.70
CA LEU A 271 6.70 -20.12 14.86
C LEU A 271 5.85 -21.33 14.49
N ALA A 272 4.84 -21.13 13.68
CA ALA A 272 3.95 -22.19 13.20
C ALA A 272 3.14 -21.74 11.98
N ARG A 273 2.62 -22.72 11.26
CA ARG A 273 1.61 -22.52 10.20
C ARG A 273 0.51 -23.55 10.33
N GLY A 274 -0.67 -23.25 9.79
CA GLY A 274 -1.82 -24.13 9.79
C GLY A 274 -2.79 -23.78 8.67
N TYR A 275 -3.70 -24.70 8.40
CA TYR A 275 -4.79 -24.49 7.45
C TYR A 275 -6.09 -25.11 7.97
N SER A 276 -7.22 -24.68 7.42
CA SER A 276 -8.54 -25.18 7.86
C SER A 276 -8.66 -26.70 7.66
N ARG A 277 -9.19 -27.40 8.65
CA ARG A 277 -9.40 -28.86 8.62
C ARG A 277 -8.10 -29.69 8.57
N GLU A 278 -6.99 -29.12 9.05
CA GLU A 278 -5.71 -29.80 9.10
C GLU A 278 -5.70 -30.94 10.14
N SER A 279 -6.18 -30.67 11.34
CA SER A 279 -6.16 -31.62 12.46
C SER A 279 -7.47 -32.38 12.64
N ASP A 280 -8.59 -31.76 12.33
CA ASP A 280 -9.94 -32.33 12.38
C ASP A 280 -10.90 -31.57 11.46
N PRO A 281 -12.09 -32.12 11.12
CA PRO A 281 -13.01 -31.51 10.15
C PRO A 281 -13.54 -30.12 10.49
N VAL A 282 -13.39 -29.67 11.74
CA VAL A 282 -13.90 -28.37 12.22
C VAL A 282 -12.79 -27.44 12.70
N SER A 283 -11.51 -27.82 12.59
CA SER A 283 -10.40 -26.95 12.98
C SER A 283 -10.24 -25.78 11.99
N HIS A 284 -10.01 -24.58 12.53
CA HIS A 284 -9.69 -23.39 11.77
C HIS A 284 -8.17 -23.23 11.62
N ALA A 285 -7.72 -22.46 10.64
CA ALA A 285 -6.30 -22.30 10.33
C ALA A 285 -5.50 -21.71 11.50
N GLU A 286 -6.05 -20.67 12.13
CA GLU A 286 -5.39 -20.00 13.27
C GLU A 286 -5.32 -20.93 14.50
N GLU A 287 -6.38 -21.70 14.75
CA GLU A 287 -6.40 -22.72 15.80
C GLU A 287 -5.34 -23.79 15.55
N ALA A 288 -5.26 -24.31 14.30
CA ALA A 288 -4.28 -25.30 13.92
C ALA A 288 -2.84 -24.78 14.02
N ALA A 289 -2.60 -23.52 13.66
CA ALA A 289 -1.28 -22.89 13.80
C ALA A 289 -0.90 -22.69 15.28
N LEU A 290 -1.78 -22.07 16.07
CA LEU A 290 -1.51 -21.79 17.49
C LEU A 290 -1.34 -23.05 18.33
N ALA A 291 -2.07 -24.14 18.01
CA ALA A 291 -1.95 -25.42 18.71
C ALA A 291 -0.58 -26.09 18.58
N LYS A 292 0.25 -25.66 17.63
CA LYS A 292 1.63 -26.18 17.42
C LYS A 292 2.69 -25.42 18.22
N ILE A 293 2.30 -24.34 18.91
CA ILE A 293 3.19 -23.51 19.71
C ILE A 293 2.96 -23.85 21.19
N GLU A 294 4.03 -23.96 21.96
CA GLU A 294 3.93 -24.23 23.39
C GLU A 294 3.14 -23.13 24.09
N PRO A 295 2.17 -23.48 24.94
CA PRO A 295 1.39 -22.51 25.70
C PRO A 295 2.29 -21.59 26.54
N GLY A 296 2.14 -20.27 26.38
CA GLY A 296 2.93 -19.28 27.10
C GLY A 296 4.30 -19.00 26.50
N ASP A 297 4.58 -19.42 25.27
CA ASP A 297 5.81 -19.05 24.56
C ASP A 297 5.95 -17.51 24.53
N PRO A 298 7.03 -16.95 25.12
CA PRO A 298 7.21 -15.50 25.26
C PRO A 298 7.27 -14.76 23.92
N ARG A 299 7.60 -15.45 22.83
CA ARG A 299 7.68 -14.88 21.48
C ARG A 299 6.29 -14.49 20.92
N LEU A 300 5.22 -15.06 21.50
CA LEU A 300 3.84 -14.74 21.07
C LEU A 300 3.42 -13.30 21.40
N ARG A 301 4.01 -12.67 22.40
CA ARG A 301 3.66 -11.30 22.81
C ARG A 301 3.83 -10.29 21.70
N ASP A 302 4.93 -10.43 20.93
CA ASP A 302 5.30 -9.53 19.85
C ASP A 302 5.18 -10.20 18.46
N ALA A 303 4.51 -11.37 18.41
CA ALA A 303 4.27 -12.11 17.19
C ALA A 303 3.13 -11.48 16.36
N THR A 304 3.13 -11.82 15.08
CA THR A 304 2.05 -11.49 14.14
C THR A 304 1.38 -12.76 13.64
N VAL A 305 0.05 -12.78 13.64
CA VAL A 305 -0.75 -13.79 12.96
C VAL A 305 -1.12 -13.27 11.59
N TYR A 306 -0.77 -14.03 10.57
CA TYR A 306 -1.19 -13.82 9.17
C TYR A 306 -2.27 -14.83 8.82
N SER A 307 -3.43 -14.37 8.37
CA SER A 307 -4.54 -15.25 7.98
C SER A 307 -5.12 -14.82 6.63
N SER A 308 -5.36 -15.77 5.73
CA SER A 308 -5.93 -15.48 4.42
C SER A 308 -7.38 -14.99 4.49
N LEU A 309 -8.09 -15.28 5.59
CA LEU A 309 -9.44 -14.80 5.90
C LEU A 309 -9.45 -14.16 7.29
N GLU A 310 -10.33 -13.22 7.52
CA GLU A 310 -10.60 -12.63 8.82
C GLU A 310 -10.84 -13.70 9.90
N PRO A 311 -10.13 -13.68 11.04
CA PRO A 311 -10.36 -14.62 12.14
C PRO A 311 -11.78 -14.49 12.67
N CYS A 312 -12.53 -15.59 12.78
CA CYS A 312 -13.92 -15.56 13.17
C CYS A 312 -14.14 -14.95 14.57
N ALA A 313 -15.18 -14.10 14.70
CA ALA A 313 -15.66 -13.56 15.99
C ALA A 313 -16.59 -14.52 16.72
N ARG A 314 -17.25 -15.43 15.99
CA ARG A 314 -18.20 -16.42 16.49
C ARG A 314 -18.07 -17.72 15.70
N ARG A 315 -18.29 -18.83 16.34
CA ARG A 315 -18.42 -20.15 15.70
C ARG A 315 -19.19 -21.11 16.58
N ALA A 316 -19.95 -22.01 15.95
CA ALA A 316 -20.72 -23.03 16.68
C ALA A 316 -19.91 -24.30 16.98
N SER A 317 -18.82 -24.54 16.25
CA SER A 317 -18.03 -25.78 16.31
C SER A 317 -17.08 -25.87 17.52
N ARG A 318 -16.76 -24.75 18.18
CA ARG A 318 -15.85 -24.66 19.34
C ARG A 318 -16.31 -23.57 20.32
N PRO A 319 -15.95 -23.68 21.63
CA PRO A 319 -16.31 -22.66 22.64
C PRO A 319 -15.67 -21.28 22.40
N ALA A 320 -14.43 -21.25 21.89
CA ALA A 320 -13.70 -20.01 21.60
C ALA A 320 -13.55 -19.78 20.09
N PRO A 321 -13.89 -18.57 19.58
CA PRO A 321 -13.60 -18.19 18.20
C PRO A 321 -12.11 -17.85 18.00
N CYS A 322 -11.64 -17.83 16.73
CA CYS A 322 -10.24 -17.62 16.43
C CYS A 322 -9.70 -16.27 16.93
N ALA A 323 -10.50 -15.19 16.84
CA ALA A 323 -10.11 -13.89 17.39
C ALA A 323 -9.80 -13.97 18.90
N ARG A 324 -10.59 -14.72 19.67
CA ARG A 324 -10.34 -14.92 21.12
C ARG A 324 -9.09 -15.80 21.35
N LEU A 325 -8.90 -16.87 20.59
CA LEU A 325 -7.71 -17.72 20.71
C LEU A 325 -6.42 -16.94 20.46
N ILE A 326 -6.42 -16.04 19.47
CA ILE A 326 -5.28 -15.15 19.16
C ILE A 326 -4.97 -14.23 20.35
N LEU A 327 -6.00 -13.58 20.91
CA LEU A 327 -5.87 -12.68 22.06
C LEU A 327 -5.39 -13.40 23.32
N ASP A 328 -5.95 -14.59 23.61
CA ASP A 328 -5.60 -15.41 24.76
C ASP A 328 -4.17 -15.96 24.66
N ALA A 329 -3.68 -16.21 23.45
CA ALA A 329 -2.27 -16.53 23.19
C ALA A 329 -1.31 -15.35 23.42
N GLY A 330 -1.82 -14.14 23.63
CA GLY A 330 -1.03 -12.93 23.86
C GLY A 330 -0.65 -12.15 22.60
N VAL A 331 -1.06 -12.63 21.41
CA VAL A 331 -0.77 -11.95 20.15
C VAL A 331 -1.60 -10.68 20.04
N ARG A 332 -0.96 -9.58 19.62
CA ARG A 332 -1.59 -8.25 19.48
C ARG A 332 -1.42 -7.65 18.09
N ARG A 333 -1.00 -8.45 17.10
CA ARG A 333 -0.91 -8.02 15.70
C ARG A 333 -1.45 -9.10 14.77
N VAL A 334 -2.40 -8.72 13.90
CA VAL A 334 -3.06 -9.63 12.96
C VAL A 334 -3.07 -8.99 11.57
N VAL A 335 -2.72 -9.76 10.55
CA VAL A 335 -2.72 -9.33 9.15
C VAL A 335 -3.62 -10.27 8.36
N THR A 336 -4.61 -9.73 7.65
CA THR A 336 -5.60 -10.51 6.90
C THR A 336 -5.71 -10.05 5.45
N ALA A 337 -6.13 -10.96 4.56
CA ALA A 337 -6.31 -10.66 3.14
C ALA A 337 -7.77 -10.32 2.78
N TRP A 338 -8.71 -11.04 3.38
CA TRP A 338 -10.12 -10.99 3.01
C TRP A 338 -10.99 -10.92 4.26
N ARG A 339 -12.06 -10.11 4.21
CA ARG A 339 -13.07 -10.07 5.28
C ARG A 339 -14.01 -11.24 5.17
N GLU A 340 -14.43 -11.79 6.33
CA GLU A 340 -15.39 -12.90 6.34
C GLU A 340 -16.73 -12.42 5.75
N PRO A 341 -17.22 -13.01 4.64
CA PRO A 341 -18.54 -12.67 4.09
C PRO A 341 -19.65 -13.27 4.97
N ASP A 342 -20.83 -12.67 4.93
CA ASP A 342 -22.03 -13.14 5.66
C ASP A 342 -22.61 -14.48 5.16
N THR A 343 -21.80 -15.30 4.48
CA THR A 343 -22.22 -16.56 3.86
C THR A 343 -22.56 -17.62 4.89
N PHE A 344 -21.75 -17.76 5.93
CA PHE A 344 -21.94 -18.81 6.98
C PHE A 344 -22.22 -18.23 8.35
N VAL A 345 -21.80 -17.01 8.64
CA VAL A 345 -21.99 -16.33 9.93
C VAL A 345 -22.44 -14.89 9.68
N ALA A 346 -23.68 -14.57 10.03
CA ALA A 346 -24.21 -13.21 9.89
C ALA A 346 -23.50 -12.24 10.87
N ALA A 347 -23.13 -11.05 10.37
CA ALA A 347 -22.47 -9.99 11.14
C ALA A 347 -21.18 -10.45 11.84
N ALA A 348 -20.35 -11.29 11.18
CA ALA A 348 -19.04 -11.63 11.68
C ALA A 348 -18.13 -10.38 11.60
N ASP A 349 -17.57 -9.94 12.73
CA ASP A 349 -16.61 -8.84 12.81
C ASP A 349 -15.46 -9.24 13.74
N GLY A 350 -14.64 -10.17 13.29
CA GLY A 350 -13.47 -10.64 14.01
C GLY A 350 -12.39 -9.59 14.10
N ASN A 351 -12.22 -8.81 13.03
CA ASN A 351 -11.28 -7.70 13.00
C ASN A 351 -11.70 -6.59 13.99
N GLY A 352 -12.99 -6.29 14.07
CA GLY A 352 -13.53 -5.34 15.04
C GLY A 352 -13.34 -5.82 16.48
N LEU A 353 -13.55 -7.10 16.77
CA LEU A 353 -13.30 -7.67 18.09
C LEU A 353 -11.82 -7.58 18.47
N LEU A 354 -10.91 -7.95 17.57
CA LEU A 354 -9.47 -7.84 17.80
C LEU A 354 -9.05 -6.39 18.07
N ALA A 355 -9.53 -5.44 17.26
CA ALA A 355 -9.22 -4.02 17.41
C ALA A 355 -9.79 -3.42 18.71
N ALA A 356 -11.00 -3.81 19.12
CA ALA A 356 -11.63 -3.38 20.38
C ALA A 356 -10.83 -3.83 21.61
N GLU A 357 -10.15 -4.97 21.53
CA GLU A 357 -9.28 -5.52 22.57
C GLU A 357 -7.81 -5.05 22.45
N GLY A 358 -7.58 -4.03 21.62
CA GLY A 358 -6.28 -3.36 21.48
C GLY A 358 -5.27 -4.08 20.60
N ALA A 359 -5.69 -4.99 19.73
CA ALA A 359 -4.81 -5.59 18.73
C ALA A 359 -4.72 -4.69 17.49
N ASP A 360 -3.52 -4.62 16.91
CA ASP A 360 -3.24 -4.01 15.61
C ASP A 360 -3.76 -4.93 14.50
N VAL A 361 -4.81 -4.53 13.80
CA VAL A 361 -5.38 -5.30 12.69
C VAL A 361 -5.08 -4.61 11.36
N LEU A 362 -4.49 -5.35 10.44
CA LEU A 362 -4.14 -4.90 9.11
C LEU A 362 -4.83 -5.77 8.07
N VAL A 363 -5.55 -5.13 7.15
CA VAL A 363 -6.15 -5.81 5.99
C VAL A 363 -5.38 -5.43 4.74
N LEU A 364 -4.95 -6.43 3.95
CA LEU A 364 -4.26 -6.24 2.68
C LEU A 364 -5.16 -6.68 1.51
N PRO A 365 -6.00 -5.79 0.97
CA PRO A 365 -6.95 -6.14 -0.08
C PRO A 365 -6.30 -6.62 -1.37
N GLU A 366 -5.02 -6.28 -1.61
CA GLU A 366 -4.26 -6.77 -2.76
C GLU A 366 -4.09 -8.30 -2.78
N TYR A 367 -4.34 -8.99 -1.67
CA TYR A 367 -4.33 -10.46 -1.57
C TYR A 367 -5.74 -11.09 -1.55
N GLU A 368 -6.80 -10.30 -1.65
CA GLU A 368 -8.18 -10.78 -1.57
C GLU A 368 -8.49 -11.86 -2.63
N ASP A 369 -8.08 -11.63 -3.89
CA ASP A 369 -8.29 -12.60 -4.96
C ASP A 369 -7.52 -13.92 -4.73
N ALA A 370 -6.31 -13.84 -4.16
CA ALA A 370 -5.53 -15.02 -3.80
C ALA A 370 -6.20 -15.81 -2.67
N ALA A 371 -6.74 -15.12 -1.66
CA ALA A 371 -7.47 -15.73 -0.55
C ALA A 371 -8.80 -16.36 -0.98
N LYS A 372 -9.50 -15.75 -1.95
CA LYS A 372 -10.74 -16.27 -2.52
C LYS A 372 -10.53 -17.45 -3.47
N ALA A 373 -9.37 -17.57 -4.08
CA ALA A 373 -9.12 -18.58 -5.12
C ALA A 373 -9.46 -20.02 -4.69
N PRO A 374 -9.08 -20.52 -3.50
CA PRO A 374 -9.46 -21.87 -3.02
C PRO A 374 -10.97 -21.99 -2.69
N ASN A 375 -11.68 -20.88 -2.57
CA ASN A 375 -13.06 -20.77 -2.09
C ASN A 375 -14.08 -20.48 -3.21
N ARG A 376 -13.65 -20.39 -4.48
CA ARG A 376 -14.52 -20.03 -5.62
C ARG A 376 -15.74 -20.93 -5.80
N HIS A 377 -15.69 -22.15 -5.28
CA HIS A 377 -16.78 -23.12 -5.34
C HIS A 377 -17.89 -22.87 -4.31
N LEU A 378 -17.71 -21.91 -3.41
CA LEU A 378 -18.69 -21.57 -2.36
C LEU A 378 -19.59 -20.36 -2.73
N GLY A 379 -19.42 -19.76 -3.90
CA GLY A 379 -20.25 -18.67 -4.43
C GLY A 379 -19.48 -17.41 -4.69
#